data_aca2936c56c4cd236007e6b791e593fb
#
_entry.id   aca2936c56c4cd236007e6b791e593fb
#
_cell.length_a   1.000
_cell.length_b   1.000
_cell.length_c   1.000
_cell.angle_alpha   90.00
_cell.angle_beta   90.00
_cell.angle_gamma   90.00
#
_symmetry.space_group_name_H-M   'P 1'
#
loop_
_entity.id
_entity.type
_entity.pdbx_description
1 polymer ?
#
loop_
_entity_poly.entity_id
_entity_poly.type
_entity_poly.pdbx_seq_one_letter_code
_entity_poly.pdbx_strand_id
1 'polypeptide(L)'
;KPAAATVKATAVKNTTTRRQTTTKKVKTTVPKTEPTTAARTERRTEEPTTARRDNYCTISISCSTLTDKRDKLKGGKAQFVPSDGYILHEVRVKFTEGETAFDILKRVCAANTCTDNCKYCQAEGIQYEASYTPAYQSWYVKGIHQLYEKDCGAYSGWMYKVNGVFPNYGSSAYTVQNGDRIEWLYTCDLGEDIGY
;
A
#
# COMPACT_ATOMS: atom_id res chain seq x y z
N LYS A 1 36.84 -29.51 -0.24
CA LYS A 1 37.25 -28.11 -0.04
C LYS A 1 37.13 -27.39 -1.36
N PRO A 2 36.33 -26.36 -1.48
CA PRO A 2 36.66 -25.26 -2.37
C PRO A 2 36.82 -23.94 -1.61
N ALA A 3 37.67 -23.08 -2.18
CA ALA A 3 38.23 -21.90 -1.63
C ALA A 3 37.23 -20.72 -1.62
N ALA A 4 37.36 -19.88 -0.60
CA ALA A 4 36.66 -18.60 -0.47
C ALA A 4 37.24 -17.57 -1.45
N ALA A 5 36.35 -16.90 -2.21
CA ALA A 5 36.69 -15.72 -3.01
C ALA A 5 36.31 -14.45 -2.23
N THR A 6 37.36 -13.70 -1.84
CA THR A 6 37.25 -12.39 -1.17
C THR A 6 37.00 -11.32 -2.22
N VAL A 7 35.87 -10.62 -2.14
CA VAL A 7 35.60 -9.43 -2.97
C VAL A 7 35.92 -8.17 -2.15
N LYS A 8 36.88 -7.38 -2.64
CA LYS A 8 37.29 -6.09 -2.05
C LYS A 8 36.29 -5.00 -2.40
N ALA A 9 35.78 -4.31 -1.39
CA ALA A 9 34.96 -3.11 -1.56
C ALA A 9 35.84 -1.91 -1.90
N THR A 10 35.52 -1.21 -3.00
CA THR A 10 36.16 0.04 -3.39
C THR A 10 35.28 1.21 -2.93
N ALA A 11 35.84 2.05 -2.05
CA ALA A 11 35.17 3.25 -1.55
C ALA A 11 35.24 4.38 -2.59
N VAL A 12 34.09 4.93 -2.95
CA VAL A 12 33.97 6.14 -3.77
C VAL A 12 33.82 7.34 -2.84
N LYS A 13 34.77 8.28 -2.94
CA LYS A 13 34.76 9.55 -2.21
C LYS A 13 33.88 10.56 -2.96
N ASN A 14 32.81 11.02 -2.34
CA ASN A 14 32.02 12.15 -2.83
C ASN A 14 32.60 13.47 -2.33
N THR A 15 33.03 14.31 -3.28
CA THR A 15 33.52 15.67 -3.02
C THR A 15 32.35 16.64 -3.11
N THR A 16 32.00 17.27 -1.99
CA THR A 16 30.97 18.31 -1.91
C THR A 16 31.56 19.67 -2.29
N THR A 17 31.14 20.25 -3.40
CA THR A 17 31.47 21.63 -3.78
C THR A 17 30.41 22.57 -3.23
N ARG A 18 30.80 23.40 -2.26
CA ARG A 18 29.98 24.46 -1.64
C ARG A 18 30.05 25.72 -2.51
N ARG A 19 28.95 26.09 -3.15
CA ARG A 19 28.82 27.39 -3.88
C ARG A 19 28.21 28.44 -2.94
N GLN A 20 29.01 29.45 -2.62
CA GLN A 20 28.56 30.64 -1.89
C GLN A 20 27.89 31.61 -2.88
N THR A 21 26.69 32.08 -2.57
CA THR A 21 26.05 33.22 -3.25
C THR A 21 26.02 34.42 -2.32
N THR A 22 26.67 35.48 -2.74
CA THR A 22 26.74 36.80 -2.08
C THR A 22 25.47 37.62 -2.36
N THR A 23 24.79 38.06 -1.30
CA THR A 23 23.66 39.00 -1.39
C THR A 23 24.14 40.43 -1.43
N LYS A 24 23.82 41.17 -2.50
CA LYS A 24 23.97 42.61 -2.59
C LYS A 24 22.75 43.33 -2.00
N LYS A 25 23.02 44.20 -1.01
CA LYS A 25 22.06 45.06 -0.32
C LYS A 25 21.85 46.32 -1.17
N VAL A 26 20.62 46.57 -1.65
CA VAL A 26 20.25 47.85 -2.27
C VAL A 26 19.43 48.65 -1.27
N LYS A 27 19.88 49.89 -1.03
CA LYS A 27 19.28 50.90 -0.18
C LYS A 27 18.41 51.78 -1.06
N THR A 28 17.12 51.95 -0.81
CA THR A 28 16.29 52.96 -1.47
C THR A 28 15.49 53.72 -0.45
N THR A 29 15.59 55.01 -0.54
CA THR A 29 15.06 56.08 0.27
C THR A 29 13.56 56.28 0.11
N VAL A 30 12.93 56.68 1.22
CA VAL A 30 11.50 57.02 1.38
C VAL A 30 11.27 58.50 0.96
N PRO A 31 10.13 58.80 0.36
CA PRO A 31 9.45 60.06 0.56
C PRO A 31 8.12 59.89 1.31
N LYS A 32 7.95 60.67 2.33
CA LYS A 32 6.78 60.86 3.18
C LYS A 32 5.74 61.70 2.45
N THR A 33 4.47 61.20 2.38
CA THR A 33 3.30 62.07 2.12
C THR A 33 2.12 61.50 2.90
N GLU A 34 1.50 62.31 3.71
CA GLU A 34 0.31 62.09 4.55
C GLU A 34 -0.99 62.45 3.81
N PRO A 35 -2.21 62.32 4.44
CA PRO A 35 -3.15 61.24 4.15
C PRO A 35 -4.42 61.74 3.47
N THR A 36 -5.07 60.90 2.69
CA THR A 36 -6.46 61.15 2.28
C THR A 36 -7.34 59.99 2.69
N THR A 37 -8.29 60.27 3.56
CA THR A 37 -9.35 59.42 4.04
C THR A 37 -10.25 59.01 2.88
N ALA A 38 -10.22 57.75 2.47
CA ALA A 38 -11.27 57.16 1.63
C ALA A 38 -11.73 55.86 2.26
N ALA A 39 -13.02 55.76 2.45
CA ALA A 39 -13.71 54.62 3.05
C ALA A 39 -13.34 53.30 2.34
N ARG A 40 -12.66 52.44 3.07
CA ARG A 40 -12.32 51.11 2.59
C ARG A 40 -13.51 50.18 2.86
N THR A 41 -14.28 49.93 1.83
CA THR A 41 -15.20 48.78 1.79
C THR A 41 -14.36 47.50 1.90
N GLU A 42 -14.44 46.84 3.04
CA GLU A 42 -13.81 45.55 3.24
C GLU A 42 -14.46 44.51 2.32
N ARG A 43 -13.84 44.30 1.19
CA ARG A 43 -14.11 43.14 0.36
C ARG A 43 -13.49 41.94 1.10
N ARG A 44 -14.33 41.24 1.89
CA ARG A 44 -14.00 39.94 2.44
C ARG A 44 -13.63 39.03 1.27
N THR A 45 -12.35 38.87 1.04
CA THR A 45 -11.83 37.83 0.13
C THR A 45 -12.13 36.50 0.79
N GLU A 46 -13.21 35.85 0.35
CA GLU A 46 -13.45 34.45 0.68
C GLU A 46 -12.30 33.67 0.05
N GLU A 47 -11.40 33.17 0.88
CA GLU A 47 -10.43 32.15 0.44
C GLU A 47 -11.25 31.03 -0.21
N PRO A 48 -10.87 30.52 -1.41
CA PRO A 48 -11.54 29.40 -2.00
C PRO A 48 -11.35 28.23 -1.03
N THR A 49 -12.41 27.86 -0.32
CA THR A 49 -12.51 26.61 0.42
C THR A 49 -12.33 25.51 -0.62
N THR A 50 -11.11 25.02 -0.76
CA THR A 50 -10.83 23.86 -1.60
C THR A 50 -11.60 22.71 -0.99
N ALA A 51 -12.75 22.41 -1.53
CA ALA A 51 -13.56 21.27 -1.11
C ALA A 51 -12.62 20.05 -1.15
N ARG A 52 -12.34 19.49 0.02
CA ARG A 52 -11.45 18.34 0.19
C ARG A 52 -12.06 17.21 -0.64
N ARG A 53 -11.50 16.95 -1.82
CA ARG A 53 -11.95 15.82 -2.65
C ARG A 53 -11.65 14.55 -1.89
N ASP A 54 -12.68 13.75 -1.67
CA ASP A 54 -12.52 12.43 -1.06
C ASP A 54 -11.69 11.54 -1.99
N ASN A 55 -10.65 10.92 -1.44
CA ASN A 55 -9.83 9.95 -2.16
C ASN A 55 -10.46 8.57 -2.05
N TYR A 56 -10.44 7.83 -3.16
CA TYR A 56 -10.96 6.47 -3.25
C TYR A 56 -9.97 5.57 -3.98
N CYS A 57 -9.87 4.34 -3.52
CA CYS A 57 -9.25 3.22 -4.22
C CYS A 57 -10.23 2.05 -4.30
N THR A 58 -9.89 1.01 -5.05
CA THR A 58 -10.58 -0.28 -4.98
C THR A 58 -9.64 -1.34 -4.42
N ILE A 59 -10.20 -2.37 -3.79
CA ILE A 59 -9.45 -3.51 -3.28
C ILE A 59 -10.25 -4.80 -3.47
N SER A 60 -9.54 -5.87 -3.85
CA SER A 60 -10.06 -7.24 -3.88
C SER A 60 -9.10 -8.22 -3.23
N ILE A 61 -9.62 -9.37 -2.77
CA ILE A 61 -8.82 -10.46 -2.19
C ILE A 61 -9.23 -11.75 -2.88
N SER A 62 -8.31 -12.35 -3.63
CA SER A 62 -8.56 -13.54 -4.44
C SER A 62 -7.60 -14.68 -4.10
N CYS A 63 -8.12 -15.85 -4.02
CA CYS A 63 -7.41 -17.13 -3.96
C CYS A 63 -7.85 -18.07 -5.11
N SER A 64 -8.19 -17.50 -6.27
CA SER A 64 -8.70 -18.23 -7.43
C SER A 64 -7.76 -19.33 -7.93
N THR A 65 -6.45 -19.17 -7.73
CA THR A 65 -5.42 -20.20 -8.01
C THR A 65 -5.61 -21.49 -7.21
N LEU A 66 -6.41 -21.44 -6.14
CA LEU A 66 -6.72 -22.60 -5.26
C LEU A 66 -7.99 -23.34 -5.65
N THR A 67 -8.84 -22.80 -6.52
CA THR A 67 -10.13 -23.42 -6.87
C THR A 67 -9.96 -24.84 -7.39
N ASP A 68 -8.98 -25.07 -8.24
CA ASP A 68 -8.65 -26.36 -8.84
C ASP A 68 -7.54 -27.14 -8.09
N LYS A 69 -7.09 -26.60 -6.94
CA LYS A 69 -6.00 -27.19 -6.13
C LYS A 69 -6.41 -27.44 -4.69
N ARG A 70 -7.71 -27.56 -4.42
CA ARG A 70 -8.24 -27.74 -3.06
C ARG A 70 -7.71 -29.00 -2.36
N ASP A 71 -7.46 -30.04 -3.13
CA ASP A 71 -6.88 -31.31 -2.69
C ASP A 71 -5.41 -31.20 -2.23
N LYS A 72 -4.70 -30.18 -2.72
CA LYS A 72 -3.29 -29.91 -2.38
C LYS A 72 -3.12 -29.09 -1.11
N LEU A 73 -4.22 -28.54 -0.59
CA LEU A 73 -4.18 -27.71 0.60
C LEU A 73 -3.98 -28.54 1.87
N LYS A 74 -3.14 -28.07 2.77
CA LYS A 74 -2.88 -28.71 4.06
C LYS A 74 -4.13 -28.68 4.95
N GLY A 75 -4.31 -29.75 5.72
CA GLY A 75 -5.08 -29.75 6.98
C GLY A 75 -6.50 -29.17 6.91
N GLY A 76 -7.32 -29.54 5.91
CA GLY A 76 -8.72 -29.10 5.85
C GLY A 76 -8.92 -27.66 5.42
N LYS A 77 -7.89 -27.01 4.89
CA LYS A 77 -7.92 -25.60 4.44
C LYS A 77 -8.82 -25.37 3.21
N ALA A 78 -9.18 -26.42 2.48
CA ALA A 78 -10.07 -26.35 1.31
C ALA A 78 -11.43 -25.68 1.61
N GLN A 79 -11.90 -25.77 2.87
CA GLN A 79 -13.15 -25.12 3.32
C GLN A 79 -13.08 -23.59 3.34
N PHE A 80 -11.87 -23.00 3.32
CA PHE A 80 -11.66 -21.56 3.32
C PHE A 80 -11.50 -20.96 1.92
N VAL A 81 -11.52 -21.80 0.88
CA VAL A 81 -11.47 -21.34 -0.51
C VAL A 81 -12.91 -21.14 -0.98
N PRO A 82 -13.36 -19.91 -1.24
CA PRO A 82 -14.69 -19.64 -1.77
C PRO A 82 -14.90 -20.31 -3.13
N SER A 83 -16.16 -20.58 -3.49
CA SER A 83 -16.50 -21.32 -4.71
C SER A 83 -16.01 -20.63 -5.98
N ASP A 84 -16.03 -19.30 -5.99
CA ASP A 84 -15.58 -18.44 -7.08
C ASP A 84 -14.11 -17.95 -6.95
N GLY A 85 -13.43 -18.36 -5.87
CA GLY A 85 -12.05 -18.00 -5.60
C GLY A 85 -11.85 -16.58 -5.04
N TYR A 86 -12.92 -15.85 -4.72
CA TYR A 86 -12.81 -14.51 -4.12
C TYR A 86 -13.19 -14.53 -2.64
N ILE A 87 -12.24 -14.24 -1.77
CA ILE A 87 -12.51 -13.98 -0.35
C ILE A 87 -13.26 -12.67 -0.21
N LEU A 88 -12.87 -11.67 -1.02
CA LEU A 88 -13.57 -10.40 -1.13
C LEU A 88 -13.54 -9.95 -2.60
N HIS A 89 -14.73 -9.73 -3.18
CA HIS A 89 -14.85 -9.07 -4.47
C HIS A 89 -14.38 -7.63 -4.40
N GLU A 90 -14.15 -7.00 -5.55
CA GLU A 90 -13.71 -5.62 -5.62
C GLU A 90 -14.70 -4.69 -4.91
N VAL A 91 -14.21 -3.98 -3.90
CA VAL A 91 -14.94 -2.96 -3.17
C VAL A 91 -14.24 -1.61 -3.26
N ARG A 92 -15.04 -0.54 -3.35
CA ARG A 92 -14.54 0.83 -3.34
C ARG A 92 -14.33 1.30 -1.90
N VAL A 93 -13.16 1.85 -1.60
CA VAL A 93 -12.77 2.27 -0.26
C VAL A 93 -12.37 3.74 -0.28
N LYS A 94 -12.99 4.54 0.59
CA LYS A 94 -12.52 5.90 0.87
C LYS A 94 -11.27 5.82 1.73
N PHE A 95 -10.24 6.62 1.42
CA PHE A 95 -9.01 6.62 2.21
C PHE A 95 -8.50 8.04 2.47
N THR A 96 -7.59 8.14 3.45
CA THR A 96 -6.91 9.38 3.82
C THR A 96 -5.52 9.39 3.19
N GLU A 97 -5.07 10.56 2.74
CA GLU A 97 -3.72 10.74 2.21
C GLU A 97 -2.66 10.21 3.19
N GLY A 98 -1.70 9.45 2.68
CA GLY A 98 -0.66 8.79 3.45
C GLY A 98 -0.98 7.35 3.87
N GLU A 99 -2.22 6.86 3.73
CA GLU A 99 -2.52 5.45 3.96
C GLU A 99 -1.80 4.55 2.96
N THR A 100 -1.33 3.40 3.45
CA THR A 100 -0.63 2.40 2.64
C THR A 100 -1.57 1.29 2.15
N ALA A 101 -1.14 0.51 1.15
CA ALA A 101 -1.89 -0.65 0.69
C ALA A 101 -2.15 -1.66 1.82
N PHE A 102 -1.23 -1.76 2.79
CA PHE A 102 -1.43 -2.58 3.99
C PHE A 102 -2.47 -1.98 4.94
N ASP A 103 -2.53 -0.64 5.09
CA ASP A 103 -3.56 0.00 5.92
C ASP A 103 -4.96 -0.20 5.34
N ILE A 104 -5.09 -0.13 4.00
CA ILE A 104 -6.35 -0.44 3.32
C ILE A 104 -6.75 -1.89 3.56
N LEU A 105 -5.82 -2.86 3.41
CA LEU A 105 -6.11 -4.27 3.70
C LEU A 105 -6.65 -4.45 5.13
N LYS A 106 -5.98 -3.89 6.14
CA LYS A 106 -6.39 -3.99 7.55
C LYS A 106 -7.83 -3.51 7.76
N ARG A 107 -8.14 -2.31 7.25
CA ARG A 107 -9.48 -1.72 7.40
C ARG A 107 -10.55 -2.54 6.70
N VAL A 108 -10.27 -2.99 5.50
CA VAL A 108 -11.21 -3.76 4.70
C VAL A 108 -11.46 -5.13 5.33
N CYS A 109 -10.43 -5.79 5.82
CA CYS A 109 -10.57 -7.06 6.54
C CYS A 109 -11.44 -6.92 7.80
N ALA A 110 -11.26 -5.85 8.57
CA ALA A 110 -12.05 -5.58 9.76
C ALA A 110 -13.52 -5.22 9.45
N ALA A 111 -13.78 -4.61 8.29
CA ALA A 111 -15.10 -4.09 7.93
C ALA A 111 -15.98 -5.05 7.12
N ASN A 112 -15.41 -6.17 6.62
CA ASN A 112 -16.10 -7.08 5.71
C ASN A 112 -16.03 -8.54 6.20
N THR A 113 -17.03 -9.32 5.82
CA THR A 113 -17.00 -10.78 5.87
C THR A 113 -16.57 -11.35 4.52
N CYS A 114 -16.10 -12.61 4.49
CA CYS A 114 -15.80 -13.27 3.23
C CYS A 114 -17.08 -13.48 2.40
N THR A 115 -16.92 -13.69 1.09
CA THR A 115 -18.05 -13.86 0.15
C THR A 115 -19.02 -14.98 0.54
N ASP A 116 -18.49 -16.09 1.06
CA ASP A 116 -19.31 -17.23 1.54
C ASP A 116 -19.89 -16.99 2.94
N ASN A 117 -19.69 -15.80 3.53
CA ASN A 117 -20.18 -15.42 4.85
C ASN A 117 -19.95 -16.52 5.92
N CYS A 118 -18.77 -17.10 5.94
CA CYS A 118 -18.43 -18.23 6.81
C CYS A 118 -18.44 -17.82 8.30
N LYS A 119 -18.64 -18.79 9.18
CA LYS A 119 -18.70 -18.58 10.63
C LYS A 119 -17.46 -17.88 11.22
N TYR A 120 -16.30 -18.03 10.60
CA TYR A 120 -15.05 -17.43 11.06
C TYR A 120 -14.99 -15.91 10.78
N CYS A 121 -15.66 -15.43 9.71
CA CYS A 121 -15.72 -14.02 9.38
C CYS A 121 -16.89 -13.29 10.03
N GLN A 122 -17.95 -13.99 10.43
CA GLN A 122 -19.16 -13.37 10.98
C GLN A 122 -18.93 -12.62 12.29
N ALA A 123 -17.99 -13.08 13.11
CA ALA A 123 -17.73 -12.47 14.41
C ALA A 123 -16.70 -11.34 14.36
N GLU A 124 -15.66 -11.44 13.52
CA GLU A 124 -14.47 -10.60 13.60
C GLU A 124 -14.02 -10.05 12.23
N GLY A 125 -14.82 -10.22 11.18
CA GLY A 125 -14.45 -9.87 9.81
C GLY A 125 -13.48 -10.87 9.18
N ILE A 126 -12.86 -10.49 8.05
CA ILE A 126 -11.84 -11.29 7.37
C ILE A 126 -10.55 -11.25 8.21
N GLN A 127 -10.15 -12.39 8.74
CA GLN A 127 -8.93 -12.47 9.55
C GLN A 127 -7.69 -12.44 8.65
N TYR A 128 -6.64 -11.80 9.12
CA TYR A 128 -5.33 -11.82 8.48
C TYR A 128 -4.22 -11.95 9.53
N GLU A 129 -3.07 -12.48 9.11
CA GLU A 129 -1.85 -12.51 9.92
C GLU A 129 -0.72 -11.84 9.16
N ALA A 130 0.01 -10.95 9.83
CA ALA A 130 1.16 -10.29 9.27
C ALA A 130 2.28 -10.15 10.30
N SER A 131 3.53 -10.10 9.85
CA SER A 131 4.69 -9.84 10.70
C SER A 131 5.55 -8.72 10.09
N TYR A 132 6.07 -7.86 10.96
CA TYR A 132 7.04 -6.85 10.53
C TYR A 132 8.40 -7.48 10.24
N THR A 133 8.97 -7.17 9.08
CA THR A 133 10.30 -7.66 8.67
C THR A 133 11.27 -6.49 8.64
N PRO A 134 12.17 -6.34 9.65
CA PRO A 134 13.06 -5.20 9.76
C PRO A 134 13.99 -5.00 8.56
N ALA A 135 14.43 -6.08 7.93
CA ALA A 135 15.32 -6.04 6.76
C ALA A 135 14.69 -5.32 5.55
N TYR A 136 13.36 -5.39 5.42
CA TYR A 136 12.60 -4.73 4.35
C TYR A 136 11.82 -3.51 4.83
N GLN A 137 11.90 -3.20 6.14
CA GLN A 137 11.12 -2.15 6.79
C GLN A 137 9.62 -2.20 6.43
N SER A 138 9.09 -3.41 6.30
CA SER A 138 7.74 -3.64 5.81
C SER A 138 7.04 -4.78 6.53
N TRP A 139 5.69 -4.71 6.53
CA TRP A 139 4.84 -5.79 6.99
C TRP A 139 4.71 -6.84 5.88
N TYR A 140 4.98 -8.10 6.24
CA TYR A 140 4.77 -9.27 5.41
C TYR A 140 3.46 -9.94 5.80
N VAL A 141 2.53 -10.10 4.86
CA VAL A 141 1.25 -10.77 5.07
C VAL A 141 1.45 -12.27 4.90
N LYS A 142 1.33 -13.00 6.01
CA LYS A 142 1.53 -14.46 6.06
C LYS A 142 0.27 -15.21 5.66
N GLY A 143 -0.90 -14.69 5.98
CA GLY A 143 -2.17 -15.33 5.74
C GLY A 143 -3.33 -14.36 5.70
N ILE A 144 -4.34 -14.68 4.88
CA ILE A 144 -5.65 -14.03 4.84
C ILE A 144 -6.71 -15.13 4.82
N HIS A 145 -7.77 -14.98 5.61
CA HIS A 145 -8.91 -15.89 5.67
C HIS A 145 -8.50 -17.36 5.91
N GLN A 146 -7.61 -17.60 6.87
CA GLN A 146 -7.09 -18.93 7.21
C GLN A 146 -6.25 -19.61 6.11
N LEU A 147 -5.97 -18.94 4.99
CA LEU A 147 -5.07 -19.40 3.95
C LEU A 147 -3.70 -18.73 4.14
N TYR A 148 -2.70 -19.54 4.45
CA TYR A 148 -1.36 -19.07 4.82
C TYR A 148 -0.33 -19.39 3.73
N GLU A 149 0.80 -18.73 3.83
CA GLU A 149 1.99 -19.11 3.06
C GLU A 149 2.29 -20.61 3.25
N LYS A 150 2.73 -21.26 2.18
CA LYS A 150 3.07 -22.71 2.16
C LYS A 150 1.92 -23.68 2.37
N ASP A 151 0.66 -23.22 2.36
CA ASP A 151 -0.49 -24.12 2.47
C ASP A 151 -0.73 -24.95 1.21
N CYS A 152 -0.36 -24.43 0.03
CA CYS A 152 -0.45 -25.12 -1.28
C CYS A 152 0.94 -25.43 -1.88
N GLY A 153 1.92 -25.79 -1.04
CA GLY A 153 3.28 -26.06 -1.47
C GLY A 153 4.28 -25.00 -1.03
N ALA A 154 5.57 -25.31 -1.17
CA ALA A 154 6.67 -24.50 -0.62
C ALA A 154 6.71 -23.04 -1.18
N TYR A 155 6.18 -22.83 -2.37
CA TYR A 155 6.23 -21.56 -3.11
C TYR A 155 4.92 -20.80 -3.07
N SER A 156 3.94 -21.26 -2.27
CA SER A 156 2.65 -20.60 -2.16
C SER A 156 2.64 -19.50 -1.11
N GLY A 157 1.84 -18.46 -1.34
CA GLY A 157 1.71 -17.32 -0.43
C GLY A 157 0.89 -16.18 -1.00
N TRP A 158 0.85 -15.07 -0.27
CA TRP A 158 0.12 -13.88 -0.67
C TRP A 158 1.03 -12.85 -1.33
N MET A 159 0.58 -12.31 -2.46
CA MET A 159 1.19 -11.20 -3.16
C MET A 159 0.18 -10.07 -3.35
N TYR A 160 0.64 -8.84 -3.46
CA TYR A 160 -0.22 -7.72 -3.80
C TYR A 160 0.19 -7.07 -5.12
N LYS A 161 -0.81 -6.54 -5.81
CA LYS A 161 -0.70 -5.92 -7.12
C LYS A 161 -1.44 -4.60 -7.10
N VAL A 162 -0.90 -3.57 -7.70
CA VAL A 162 -1.55 -2.26 -7.83
C VAL A 162 -1.56 -1.84 -9.29
N ASN A 163 -2.74 -1.51 -9.79
CA ASN A 163 -2.94 -1.08 -11.19
C ASN A 163 -2.34 -2.07 -12.21
N GLY A 164 -2.41 -3.36 -11.90
CA GLY A 164 -1.89 -4.42 -12.77
C GLY A 164 -0.39 -4.69 -12.64
N VAL A 165 0.33 -4.00 -11.75
CA VAL A 165 1.78 -4.16 -11.53
C VAL A 165 2.04 -4.70 -10.13
N PHE A 166 2.96 -5.64 -9.99
CA PHE A 166 3.46 -6.11 -8.71
C PHE A 166 4.60 -5.20 -8.23
N PRO A 167 4.42 -4.42 -7.15
CA PRO A 167 5.52 -3.63 -6.61
C PRO A 167 6.62 -4.54 -6.05
N ASN A 168 7.88 -4.16 -6.26
CA ASN A 168 9.04 -4.89 -5.75
C ASN A 168 9.39 -4.54 -4.29
N TYR A 169 8.45 -4.03 -3.54
CA TYR A 169 8.57 -3.67 -2.12
C TYR A 169 7.27 -3.99 -1.37
N GLY A 170 7.32 -4.00 -0.04
CA GLY A 170 6.21 -4.44 0.78
C GLY A 170 5.02 -3.47 0.76
N SER A 171 3.82 -3.99 0.98
CA SER A 171 2.55 -3.26 0.91
C SER A 171 2.42 -2.11 1.90
N SER A 172 3.14 -2.13 3.00
CA SER A 172 3.18 -1.02 3.97
C SER A 172 4.13 0.13 3.56
N ALA A 173 4.89 -0.04 2.47
CA ALA A 173 5.68 1.03 1.86
C ALA A 173 5.00 1.66 0.63
N TYR A 174 3.90 1.06 0.13
CA TYR A 174 3.13 1.61 -0.97
C TYR A 174 2.08 2.60 -0.45
N THR A 175 2.28 3.89 -0.67
CA THR A 175 1.28 4.94 -0.36
C THR A 175 0.23 5.00 -1.46
N VAL A 176 -1.02 4.78 -1.07
CA VAL A 176 -2.16 4.67 -1.99
C VAL A 176 -2.48 6.02 -2.63
N GLN A 177 -2.75 6.00 -3.93
CA GLN A 177 -3.16 7.15 -4.72
C GLN A 177 -4.65 7.07 -5.08
N ASN A 178 -5.26 8.24 -5.34
CA ASN A 178 -6.66 8.28 -5.75
C ASN A 178 -6.87 7.56 -7.09
N GLY A 179 -7.78 6.59 -7.08
CA GLY A 179 -8.09 5.75 -8.23
C GLY A 179 -7.29 4.44 -8.30
N ASP A 180 -6.40 4.16 -7.35
CA ASP A 180 -5.67 2.90 -7.33
C ASP A 180 -6.59 1.70 -7.22
N ARG A 181 -6.23 0.63 -7.93
CA ARG A 181 -6.82 -0.69 -7.83
C ARG A 181 -5.83 -1.64 -7.17
N ILE A 182 -6.14 -2.07 -5.95
CA ILE A 182 -5.31 -2.98 -5.14
C ILE A 182 -5.90 -4.38 -5.23
N GLU A 183 -5.07 -5.36 -5.53
CA GLU A 183 -5.45 -6.77 -5.62
C GLU A 183 -4.54 -7.60 -4.72
N TRP A 184 -5.10 -8.31 -3.76
CA TRP A 184 -4.39 -9.34 -3.00
C TRP A 184 -4.66 -10.69 -3.64
N LEU A 185 -3.59 -11.38 -4.03
CA LEU A 185 -3.65 -12.60 -4.82
C LEU A 185 -2.87 -13.71 -4.12
N TYR A 186 -3.50 -14.88 -3.98
CA TYR A 186 -2.80 -16.06 -3.51
C TYR A 186 -2.12 -16.75 -4.70
N THR A 187 -0.81 -16.96 -4.60
CA THR A 187 -0.05 -17.72 -5.59
C THR A 187 0.31 -19.10 -5.05
N CYS A 188 0.39 -20.10 -5.93
CA CYS A 188 0.94 -21.41 -5.63
C CYS A 188 2.37 -21.60 -6.16
N ASP A 189 2.88 -20.64 -6.95
CA ASP A 189 4.13 -20.79 -7.70
C ASP A 189 4.89 -19.45 -7.82
N LEU A 190 5.23 -18.82 -6.66
CA LEU A 190 6.01 -17.57 -6.58
C LEU A 190 5.49 -16.42 -7.48
N GLY A 191 4.21 -16.48 -7.88
CA GLY A 191 3.58 -15.46 -8.70
C GLY A 191 3.43 -15.79 -10.18
N GLU A 192 4.08 -16.84 -10.69
CA GLU A 192 3.94 -17.22 -12.12
C GLU A 192 2.48 -17.50 -12.51
N ASP A 193 1.72 -18.13 -11.62
CA ASP A 193 0.31 -18.47 -11.82
C ASP A 193 -0.66 -17.27 -11.67
N ILE A 194 -0.15 -16.09 -11.31
CA ILE A 194 -0.91 -14.83 -11.21
C ILE A 194 -0.33 -13.70 -12.07
N GLY A 195 0.67 -14.03 -12.92
CA GLY A 195 1.26 -13.12 -13.90
C GLY A 195 2.30 -12.14 -13.34
N TYR A 196 3.06 -12.59 -12.35
CA TYR A 196 4.26 -11.90 -11.83
C TYR A 196 5.45 -12.05 -12.74
#